data_df6edbe09f028fe2d616b2a6eaadb69b
#
_entry.id   df6edbe09f028fe2d616b2a6eaadb69b
#
_cell.length_a   1.000
_cell.length_b   1.000
_cell.length_c   1.000
_cell.angle_alpha   90.00
_cell.angle_beta   90.00
_cell.angle_gamma   90.00
#
_symmetry.space_group_name_H-M   'P 1'
#
loop_
_entity.id
_entity.type
_entity.pdbx_description
1 polymer ?
#
loop_
_entity_poly.entity_id
_entity_poly.type
_entity_poly.pdbx_seq_one_letter_code
_entity_poly.pdbx_strand_id
1 'polypeptide(L)'
;MMKDAEKFDISKDDEFNFTNYLRFFASKIAKVRYIFVRDTSAARRAEWVAETYGDVKSYEFSDNATHFLTDADGPFDVLLIGCQDVSRFKPFLRVNAPLLENKVKLCLLSSGNVQRRGKALTAGFDDVFDVTRVQPLEAQARTFAIWRRYRMTMAVQDKQRMENVALSAICDLRHISPRQMRALEYLAEHKNRVVQYRTLCQAIGGREAYISDANLKVIICHLRKLLRPGYRITARQNLGYILHAEEGI
;
A
#
# COMPACT_ATOMS: atom_id res chain seq x y z
N MET A 1 11.13 -0.51 16.26
CA MET A 1 10.80 -1.60 17.21
C MET A 1 9.50 -2.24 16.71
N MET A 2 9.60 -3.22 15.81
CA MET A 2 8.49 -4.06 15.35
C MET A 2 8.69 -5.44 16.01
N LYS A 3 8.24 -5.59 17.24
CA LYS A 3 7.98 -6.87 17.88
C LYS A 3 6.47 -6.89 18.09
N ASP A 4 5.83 -7.89 17.55
CA ASP A 4 4.50 -8.43 17.77
C ASP A 4 3.74 -8.68 16.44
N ALA A 5 4.43 -9.38 15.51
CA ALA A 5 3.73 -10.24 14.58
C ALA A 5 3.58 -11.60 15.29
N GLU A 6 2.64 -11.70 16.22
CA GLU A 6 2.18 -13.01 16.67
C GLU A 6 1.74 -13.80 15.45
N LYS A 7 2.52 -14.81 15.11
CA LYS A 7 2.15 -15.81 14.10
C LYS A 7 0.88 -16.48 14.59
N PHE A 8 -0.22 -16.21 13.90
CA PHE A 8 -1.44 -16.94 14.08
C PHE A 8 -1.20 -18.36 13.51
N ASP A 9 -0.97 -19.31 14.41
CA ASP A 9 -0.76 -20.71 14.05
C ASP A 9 -2.13 -21.35 13.77
N ILE A 10 -2.40 -21.59 12.49
CA ILE A 10 -3.65 -22.16 11.98
C ILE A 10 -3.67 -23.72 12.14
N SER A 11 -2.67 -24.31 12.78
CA SER A 11 -2.43 -25.75 12.76
C SER A 11 -3.06 -26.57 13.89
N LYS A 12 -3.94 -26.02 14.72
CA LYS A 12 -4.62 -26.79 15.76
C LYS A 12 -6.13 -26.71 15.60
N ASP A 13 -6.73 -27.86 15.45
CA ASP A 13 -8.12 -28.29 15.38
C ASP A 13 -9.10 -27.65 16.39
N ASP A 14 -9.24 -26.33 16.38
CA ASP A 14 -10.41 -25.66 16.92
C ASP A 14 -11.19 -25.13 15.73
N GLU A 15 -12.48 -25.43 15.68
CA GLU A 15 -13.43 -24.82 14.73
C GLU A 15 -13.06 -23.36 14.54
N PHE A 16 -12.54 -23.03 13.37
CA PHE A 16 -12.14 -21.66 13.02
C PHE A 16 -13.32 -20.74 13.30
N ASN A 17 -13.35 -20.18 14.51
CA ASN A 17 -14.44 -19.31 14.93
C ASN A 17 -14.27 -17.97 14.21
N PHE A 18 -14.86 -17.91 13.03
CA PHE A 18 -14.85 -16.75 12.15
C PHE A 18 -15.29 -15.46 12.88
N THR A 19 -16.19 -15.59 13.85
CA THR A 19 -16.64 -14.45 14.68
C THR A 19 -15.51 -13.97 15.61
N ASN A 20 -14.73 -14.86 16.21
CA ASN A 20 -13.58 -14.49 17.03
C ASN A 20 -12.45 -13.92 16.18
N TYR A 21 -12.21 -14.49 15.00
CA TYR A 21 -11.29 -13.96 14.01
C TYR A 21 -11.67 -12.52 13.63
N LEU A 22 -12.93 -12.26 13.31
CA LEU A 22 -13.37 -10.92 13.00
C LEU A 22 -13.34 -9.97 14.20
N ARG A 23 -13.67 -10.42 15.42
CA ARG A 23 -13.55 -9.61 16.64
C ARG A 23 -12.11 -9.25 16.95
N PHE A 24 -11.17 -10.19 16.83
CA PHE A 24 -9.75 -9.92 16.99
C PHE A 24 -9.28 -8.87 15.98
N PHE A 25 -9.74 -8.97 14.75
CA PHE A 25 -9.43 -8.00 13.73
C PHE A 25 -10.24 -6.70 13.87
N ALA A 26 -11.48 -6.71 14.31
CA ALA A 26 -12.26 -5.50 14.57
C ALA A 26 -11.59 -4.59 15.61
N SER A 27 -10.87 -5.12 16.59
CA SER A 27 -10.10 -4.32 17.55
C SER A 27 -8.84 -3.68 16.97
N LYS A 28 -8.32 -4.18 15.85
CA LYS A 28 -7.13 -3.65 15.12
C LYS A 28 -7.51 -2.96 13.80
N ILE A 29 -8.81 -2.97 13.44
CA ILE A 29 -9.28 -2.54 12.12
C ILE A 29 -9.48 -1.04 12.04
N ALA A 30 -9.13 -0.64 10.87
CA ALA A 30 -9.62 0.41 10.02
C ALA A 30 -10.72 1.23 10.68
N LYS A 31 -10.40 2.40 11.10
CA LYS A 31 -11.42 3.38 11.47
C LYS A 31 -12.27 3.65 10.23
N VAL A 32 -13.54 3.30 10.32
CA VAL A 32 -14.52 3.55 9.26
C VAL A 32 -15.10 4.95 9.43
N ARG A 33 -15.19 5.68 8.35
CA ARG A 33 -15.89 6.96 8.26
C ARG A 33 -17.06 6.82 7.31
N TYR A 34 -18.25 7.19 7.77
CA TYR A 34 -19.47 7.05 6.99
C TYR A 34 -19.92 8.42 6.45
N ILE A 35 -20.10 8.51 5.14
CA ILE A 35 -20.72 9.65 4.49
C ILE A 35 -22.07 9.23 3.93
N PHE A 36 -23.12 9.95 4.26
CA PHE A 36 -24.46 9.63 3.78
C PHE A 36 -25.08 10.76 2.97
N VAL A 37 -25.80 10.37 1.93
CA VAL A 37 -26.70 11.27 1.22
C VAL A 37 -28.06 11.19 1.90
N ARG A 38 -28.64 12.35 2.19
CA ARG A 38 -30.01 12.44 2.73
C ARG A 38 -31.00 12.11 1.62
N ASP A 39 -31.49 10.88 1.64
CA ASP A 39 -32.54 10.35 0.75
C ASP A 39 -33.49 9.45 1.54
N THR A 40 -34.54 8.95 0.90
CA THR A 40 -35.58 8.13 1.54
C THR A 40 -35.08 6.84 2.19
N SER A 41 -33.88 6.39 1.86
CA SER A 41 -33.30 5.16 2.39
C SER A 41 -32.11 5.42 3.34
N ALA A 42 -31.86 6.68 3.69
CA ALA A 42 -30.73 7.05 4.56
C ALA A 42 -30.78 6.36 5.93
N ALA A 43 -31.98 6.33 6.56
CA ALA A 43 -32.18 5.68 7.85
C ALA A 43 -31.81 4.19 7.81
N ARG A 44 -32.32 3.46 6.82
CA ARG A 44 -32.02 2.03 6.65
C ARG A 44 -30.52 1.75 6.47
N ARG A 45 -29.81 2.61 5.73
CA ARG A 45 -28.36 2.49 5.58
C ARG A 45 -27.64 2.78 6.88
N ALA A 46 -28.09 3.78 7.65
CA ALA A 46 -27.51 4.11 8.95
C ALA A 46 -27.65 2.96 9.95
N GLU A 47 -28.82 2.33 10.02
CA GLU A 47 -29.05 1.13 10.84
C GLU A 47 -28.09 0.00 10.47
N TRP A 48 -28.00 -0.31 9.18
CA TRP A 48 -27.08 -1.35 8.68
C TRP A 48 -25.60 -1.02 8.99
N VAL A 49 -25.20 0.25 8.89
CA VAL A 49 -23.85 0.69 9.25
C VAL A 49 -23.58 0.51 10.74
N ALA A 50 -24.53 0.87 11.59
CA ALA A 50 -24.42 0.69 13.04
C ALA A 50 -24.33 -0.80 13.42
N GLU A 51 -25.11 -1.66 12.77
CA GLU A 51 -25.05 -3.11 12.97
C GLU A 51 -23.70 -3.69 12.49
N THR A 52 -23.17 -3.19 11.37
CA THR A 52 -21.94 -3.71 10.75
C THR A 52 -20.68 -3.22 11.43
N TYR A 53 -20.58 -1.94 11.71
CA TYR A 53 -19.34 -1.29 12.14
C TYR A 53 -19.43 -0.65 13.54
N GLY A 54 -20.59 -0.70 14.18
CA GLY A 54 -20.81 -0.06 15.47
C GLY A 54 -20.90 1.46 15.36
N ASP A 55 -20.37 2.15 16.37
CA ASP A 55 -20.36 3.62 16.39
C ASP A 55 -19.26 4.17 15.46
N VAL A 56 -19.68 4.69 14.31
CA VAL A 56 -18.80 5.31 13.31
C VAL A 56 -19.09 6.81 13.18
N LYS A 57 -18.05 7.59 12.95
CA LYS A 57 -18.24 9.01 12.62
C LYS A 57 -18.98 9.15 11.30
N SER A 58 -20.14 9.81 11.36
CA SER A 58 -21.05 9.97 10.22
C SER A 58 -21.18 11.42 9.82
N TYR A 59 -21.15 11.68 8.52
CA TYR A 59 -21.26 13.03 7.94
C TYR A 59 -22.27 13.07 6.81
N GLU A 60 -23.03 14.14 6.74
CA GLU A 60 -23.90 14.37 5.58
C GLU A 60 -23.03 14.83 4.39
N PHE A 61 -23.28 14.23 3.23
CA PHE A 61 -22.56 14.59 2.01
C PHE A 61 -22.92 16.01 1.56
N SER A 62 -21.88 16.79 1.30
CA SER A 62 -21.98 18.09 0.63
C SER A 62 -20.92 18.19 -0.45
N ASP A 63 -21.31 18.64 -1.64
CA ASP A 63 -20.41 18.72 -2.81
C ASP A 63 -19.20 19.65 -2.55
N ASN A 64 -19.36 20.66 -1.71
CA ASN A 64 -18.33 21.64 -1.40
C ASN A 64 -17.56 21.37 -0.10
N ALA A 65 -17.94 20.35 0.66
CA ALA A 65 -17.30 20.05 1.93
C ALA A 65 -16.28 18.91 1.78
N THR A 66 -15.04 19.19 2.15
CA THR A 66 -13.94 18.20 2.15
C THR A 66 -13.40 17.91 3.55
N HIS A 67 -13.91 18.62 4.59
CA HIS A 67 -13.44 18.45 5.97
C HIS A 67 -13.54 17.00 6.45
N PHE A 68 -14.57 16.28 6.02
CA PHE A 68 -14.76 14.86 6.35
C PHE A 68 -13.78 13.93 5.59
N LEU A 69 -12.96 14.42 4.68
CA LEU A 69 -11.89 13.66 4.02
C LEU A 69 -10.53 13.86 4.67
N THR A 70 -10.41 14.84 5.55
CA THR A 70 -9.16 15.14 6.26
C THR A 70 -9.10 14.36 7.58
N ASP A 71 -7.89 14.22 8.12
CA ASP A 71 -7.69 13.60 9.43
C ASP A 71 -7.94 14.56 10.61
N ALA A 72 -8.53 15.75 10.35
CA ALA A 72 -8.83 16.73 11.40
C ALA A 72 -9.73 16.18 12.51
N ASP A 73 -10.69 15.34 12.13
CA ASP A 73 -11.58 14.64 13.07
C ASP A 73 -11.05 13.26 13.49
N GLY A 74 -9.77 13.03 13.31
CA GLY A 74 -9.07 11.79 13.58
C GLY A 74 -8.82 10.95 12.32
N PRO A 75 -7.81 10.07 12.35
CA PRO A 75 -7.46 9.26 11.19
C PRO A 75 -8.55 8.24 10.88
N PHE A 76 -8.72 7.92 9.59
CA PHE A 76 -9.57 6.84 9.12
C PHE A 76 -8.88 6.07 7.99
N ASP A 77 -9.28 4.81 7.80
CA ASP A 77 -8.73 3.92 6.77
C ASP A 77 -9.77 3.58 5.70
N VAL A 78 -11.05 3.61 6.07
CA VAL A 78 -12.16 3.22 5.20
C VAL A 78 -13.16 4.36 5.09
N LEU A 79 -13.44 4.78 3.87
CA LEU A 79 -14.50 5.70 3.52
C LEU A 79 -15.69 4.88 3.00
N LEU A 80 -16.78 4.88 3.75
CA LEU A 80 -18.05 4.25 3.34
C LEU A 80 -19.02 5.35 2.90
N ILE A 81 -19.51 5.28 1.67
CA ILE A 81 -20.44 6.26 1.12
C ILE A 81 -21.79 5.61 0.87
N GLY A 82 -22.81 6.04 1.60
CA GLY A 82 -24.19 5.60 1.46
C GLY A 82 -24.99 6.49 0.51
N CYS A 83 -25.44 5.96 -0.63
CA CYS A 83 -26.20 6.71 -1.62
C CYS A 83 -27.15 5.82 -2.43
N GLN A 84 -28.12 6.45 -3.13
CA GLN A 84 -28.91 5.78 -4.16
C GLN A 84 -28.37 6.06 -5.56
N ASP A 85 -27.90 7.28 -5.80
CA ASP A 85 -27.28 7.67 -7.08
C ASP A 85 -25.77 7.76 -6.96
N VAL A 86 -25.11 6.87 -7.66
CA VAL A 86 -23.65 6.75 -7.67
C VAL A 86 -22.98 7.75 -8.62
N SER A 87 -23.73 8.29 -9.58
CA SER A 87 -23.17 9.14 -10.65
C SER A 87 -22.46 10.40 -10.12
N ARG A 88 -22.95 10.96 -9.01
CA ARG A 88 -22.37 12.12 -8.33
C ARG A 88 -20.98 11.87 -7.77
N PHE A 89 -20.66 10.62 -7.44
CA PHE A 89 -19.43 10.31 -6.73
C PHE A 89 -18.21 10.08 -7.64
N LYS A 90 -18.41 9.82 -8.93
CA LYS A 90 -17.29 9.70 -9.86
C LYS A 90 -16.43 10.98 -9.93
N PRO A 91 -17.00 12.18 -10.17
CA PRO A 91 -16.22 13.42 -10.12
C PRO A 91 -15.68 13.71 -8.72
N PHE A 92 -16.44 13.46 -7.65
CA PHE A 92 -16.02 13.64 -6.28
C PHE A 92 -14.77 12.80 -5.93
N LEU A 93 -14.79 11.50 -6.22
CA LEU A 93 -13.65 10.61 -5.96
C LEU A 93 -12.42 11.01 -6.79
N ARG A 94 -12.62 11.46 -8.04
CA ARG A 94 -11.53 11.88 -8.91
C ARG A 94 -10.87 13.17 -8.41
N VAL A 95 -11.65 14.16 -8.02
CA VAL A 95 -11.13 15.44 -7.51
C VAL A 95 -10.39 15.25 -6.19
N ASN A 96 -10.89 14.36 -5.32
CA ASN A 96 -10.33 14.11 -4.01
C ASN A 96 -9.36 12.89 -3.99
N ALA A 97 -8.95 12.38 -5.15
CA ALA A 97 -8.05 11.24 -5.25
C ALA A 97 -6.78 11.37 -4.39
N PRO A 98 -6.09 12.53 -4.31
CA PRO A 98 -4.90 12.66 -3.46
C PRO A 98 -5.18 12.46 -1.96
N LEU A 99 -6.37 12.87 -1.48
CA LEU A 99 -6.78 12.68 -0.08
C LEU A 99 -7.22 11.24 0.21
N LEU A 100 -7.60 10.52 -0.84
CA LEU A 100 -8.16 9.16 -0.77
C LEU A 100 -7.19 8.08 -1.27
N GLU A 101 -5.96 8.44 -1.63
CA GLU A 101 -4.97 7.52 -2.20
C GLU A 101 -4.75 6.28 -1.34
N ASN A 102 -4.71 6.49 -0.02
CA ASN A 102 -4.41 5.44 0.96
C ASN A 102 -5.65 4.98 1.74
N LYS A 103 -6.85 5.23 1.23
CA LYS A 103 -8.12 4.91 1.89
C LYS A 103 -8.90 3.91 1.06
N VAL A 104 -9.49 2.93 1.71
CA VAL A 104 -10.46 2.02 1.08
C VAL A 104 -11.76 2.77 0.87
N LYS A 105 -12.32 2.71 -0.33
CA LYS A 105 -13.54 3.40 -0.74
C LYS A 105 -14.66 2.40 -0.98
N LEU A 106 -15.66 2.41 -0.14
CA LEU A 106 -16.79 1.49 -0.20
C LEU A 106 -18.08 2.25 -0.52
N CYS A 107 -18.91 1.66 -1.38
CA CYS A 107 -20.24 2.18 -1.69
C CYS A 107 -21.30 1.35 -0.99
N LEU A 108 -22.24 2.00 -0.30
CA LEU A 108 -23.39 1.36 0.33
C LEU A 108 -24.69 1.75 -0.38
N LEU A 109 -25.34 0.80 -1.01
CA LEU A 109 -26.62 0.95 -1.69
C LEU A 109 -27.75 0.37 -0.84
N SER A 110 -28.90 1.02 -0.82
CA SER A 110 -30.10 0.46 -0.14
C SER A 110 -30.73 -0.69 -0.91
N SER A 111 -30.63 -0.66 -2.24
CA SER A 111 -30.95 -1.74 -3.15
C SER A 111 -30.17 -1.51 -4.43
N GLY A 112 -29.45 -2.50 -4.90
CA GLY A 112 -28.62 -2.37 -6.08
C GLY A 112 -28.90 -3.45 -7.13
N ASN A 113 -29.21 -3.04 -8.35
CA ASN A 113 -29.13 -3.94 -9.49
C ASN A 113 -27.66 -4.06 -9.97
N VAL A 114 -27.41 -5.01 -10.89
CA VAL A 114 -26.07 -5.25 -11.43
C VAL A 114 -25.45 -3.99 -12.05
N GLN A 115 -26.28 -3.21 -12.75
CA GLN A 115 -25.81 -1.99 -13.44
C GLN A 115 -25.38 -0.91 -12.43
N ARG A 116 -26.12 -0.70 -11.33
CA ARG A 116 -25.73 0.27 -10.29
C ARG A 116 -24.45 -0.13 -9.58
N ARG A 117 -24.32 -1.42 -9.26
CA ARG A 117 -23.06 -1.92 -8.66
C ARG A 117 -21.88 -1.76 -9.62
N GLY A 118 -22.06 -2.09 -10.91
CA GLY A 118 -21.03 -1.87 -11.93
C GLY A 118 -20.63 -0.39 -12.06
N LYS A 119 -21.63 0.53 -12.07
CA LYS A 119 -21.37 1.98 -12.07
C LYS A 119 -20.56 2.44 -10.87
N ALA A 120 -20.82 1.90 -9.68
CA ALA A 120 -20.05 2.25 -8.49
C ALA A 120 -18.59 1.80 -8.60
N LEU A 121 -18.34 0.57 -9.02
CA LEU A 121 -16.96 0.07 -9.23
C LEU A 121 -16.23 0.89 -10.29
N THR A 122 -16.89 1.22 -11.41
CA THR A 122 -16.30 2.07 -12.47
C THR A 122 -16.14 3.55 -12.05
N ALA A 123 -16.85 3.99 -11.02
CA ALA A 123 -16.65 5.32 -10.42
C ALA A 123 -15.41 5.42 -9.54
N GLY A 124 -14.80 4.29 -9.16
CA GLY A 124 -13.58 4.24 -8.36
C GLY A 124 -13.78 3.75 -6.92
N PHE A 125 -14.91 3.12 -6.62
CA PHE A 125 -15.08 2.39 -5.36
C PHE A 125 -14.38 1.02 -5.43
N ASP A 126 -13.80 0.60 -4.32
CA ASP A 126 -13.08 -0.67 -4.20
C ASP A 126 -14.05 -1.85 -4.03
N ASP A 127 -15.24 -1.60 -3.43
CA ASP A 127 -16.33 -2.56 -3.33
C ASP A 127 -17.69 -1.88 -3.15
N VAL A 128 -18.77 -2.67 -3.33
CA VAL A 128 -20.16 -2.21 -3.24
C VAL A 128 -20.97 -3.16 -2.39
N PHE A 129 -21.56 -2.63 -1.32
CA PHE A 129 -22.47 -3.35 -0.46
C PHE A 129 -23.92 -2.95 -0.77
N ASP A 130 -24.78 -3.94 -0.79
CA ASP A 130 -26.21 -3.79 -0.94
C ASP A 130 -26.86 -4.25 0.36
N VAL A 131 -27.49 -3.31 1.08
CA VAL A 131 -28.14 -3.55 2.39
C VAL A 131 -29.11 -4.74 2.36
N THR A 132 -29.71 -5.02 1.19
CA THR A 132 -30.68 -6.12 1.07
C THR A 132 -30.05 -7.48 0.81
N ARG A 133 -28.75 -7.54 0.49
CA ARG A 133 -28.09 -8.75 0.02
C ARG A 133 -26.86 -9.13 0.83
N VAL A 134 -26.13 -8.13 1.33
CA VAL A 134 -24.87 -8.34 2.04
C VAL A 134 -25.15 -8.29 3.54
N GLN A 135 -24.88 -9.39 4.21
CA GLN A 135 -24.97 -9.45 5.66
C GLN A 135 -23.84 -8.67 6.34
N PRO A 136 -24.06 -8.10 7.53
CA PRO A 136 -23.04 -7.34 8.26
C PRO A 136 -21.71 -8.07 8.41
N LEU A 137 -21.73 -9.34 8.76
CA LEU A 137 -20.54 -10.16 8.94
C LEU A 137 -19.75 -10.36 7.63
N GLU A 138 -20.45 -10.56 6.52
CA GLU A 138 -19.83 -10.63 5.19
C GLU A 138 -19.19 -9.30 4.82
N ALA A 139 -19.89 -8.18 5.06
CA ALA A 139 -19.37 -6.85 4.78
C ALA A 139 -18.09 -6.55 5.57
N GLN A 140 -18.05 -6.91 6.85
CA GLN A 140 -16.85 -6.81 7.68
C GLN A 140 -15.70 -7.61 7.09
N ALA A 141 -15.93 -8.87 6.74
CA ALA A 141 -14.91 -9.74 6.17
C ALA A 141 -14.35 -9.20 4.85
N ARG A 142 -15.23 -8.73 3.95
CA ARG A 142 -14.84 -8.12 2.66
C ARG A 142 -14.06 -6.83 2.86
N THR A 143 -14.54 -5.94 3.74
CA THR A 143 -13.83 -4.70 4.11
C THR A 143 -12.43 -4.99 4.62
N PHE A 144 -12.31 -5.97 5.52
CA PHE A 144 -11.02 -6.37 6.06
C PHE A 144 -10.09 -6.93 4.98
N ALA A 145 -10.60 -7.80 4.11
CA ALA A 145 -9.79 -8.39 3.04
C ALA A 145 -9.23 -7.32 2.08
N ILE A 146 -10.02 -6.29 1.78
CA ILE A 146 -9.59 -5.17 0.94
C ILE A 146 -8.56 -4.32 1.70
N TRP A 147 -8.87 -3.90 2.93
CA TRP A 147 -7.97 -3.09 3.76
C TRP A 147 -6.62 -3.78 3.99
N ARG A 148 -6.60 -5.08 4.29
CA ARG A 148 -5.36 -5.85 4.44
C ARG A 148 -4.50 -5.79 3.18
N ARG A 149 -5.09 -5.95 2.00
CA ARG A 149 -4.36 -5.83 0.72
C ARG A 149 -3.79 -4.43 0.53
N TYR A 150 -4.56 -3.41 0.84
CA TYR A 150 -4.10 -2.02 0.82
C TYR A 150 -2.89 -1.82 1.74
N ARG A 151 -2.99 -2.24 3.00
CA ARG A 151 -1.90 -2.12 3.98
C ARG A 151 -0.64 -2.86 3.54
N MET A 152 -0.77 -4.05 2.96
CA MET A 152 0.38 -4.78 2.43
C MET A 152 1.03 -4.04 1.25
N THR A 153 0.23 -3.52 0.34
CA THR A 153 0.73 -2.74 -0.80
C THR A 153 1.46 -1.47 -0.32
N MET A 154 0.87 -0.75 0.63
CA MET A 154 1.48 0.44 1.23
C MET A 154 2.80 0.12 1.92
N ALA A 155 2.85 -0.94 2.72
CA ALA A 155 4.09 -1.36 3.39
C ALA A 155 5.22 -1.66 2.39
N VAL A 156 4.90 -2.26 1.25
CA VAL A 156 5.87 -2.51 0.17
C VAL A 156 6.33 -1.19 -0.46
N GLN A 157 5.39 -0.27 -0.74
CA GLN A 157 5.72 1.03 -1.32
C GLN A 157 6.54 1.90 -0.37
N ASP A 158 6.20 1.94 0.91
CA ASP A 158 6.95 2.68 1.92
C ASP A 158 8.36 2.12 2.07
N LYS A 159 8.51 0.79 2.09
CA LYS A 159 9.81 0.15 2.09
C LYS A 159 10.64 0.56 0.87
N GLN A 160 10.07 0.47 -0.34
CA GLN A 160 10.73 0.87 -1.58
C GLN A 160 11.11 2.35 -1.58
N ARG A 161 10.23 3.21 -1.04
CA ARG A 161 10.51 4.64 -0.91
C ARG A 161 11.67 4.90 0.04
N MET A 162 11.72 4.23 1.19
CA MET A 162 12.82 4.35 2.15
C MET A 162 14.14 3.85 1.55
N GLU A 163 14.12 2.73 0.82
CA GLU A 163 15.28 2.22 0.10
C GLU A 163 15.76 3.22 -0.95
N ASN A 164 14.86 3.79 -1.74
CA ASN A 164 15.21 4.82 -2.73
C ASN A 164 15.80 6.08 -2.09
N VAL A 165 15.28 6.52 -0.93
CA VAL A 165 15.84 7.64 -0.18
C VAL A 165 17.26 7.31 0.28
N ALA A 166 17.49 6.12 0.83
CA ALA A 166 18.82 5.67 1.26
C ALA A 166 19.80 5.59 0.07
N LEU A 167 19.36 5.06 -1.07
CA LEU A 167 20.18 4.97 -2.28
C LEU A 167 20.45 6.35 -2.90
N SER A 168 19.50 7.29 -2.81
CA SER A 168 19.71 8.66 -3.29
C SER A 168 20.74 9.44 -2.50
N ALA A 169 21.02 9.05 -1.26
CA ALA A 169 22.13 9.58 -0.48
C ALA A 169 23.49 9.08 -0.99
N ILE A 170 23.53 7.91 -1.63
CA ILE A 170 24.75 7.28 -2.15
C ILE A 170 25.04 7.71 -3.59
N CYS A 171 23.98 7.86 -4.42
CA CYS A 171 24.11 7.99 -5.87
C CYS A 171 23.04 8.94 -6.43
N ASP A 172 23.33 9.62 -7.55
CA ASP A 172 22.30 10.33 -8.31
C ASP A 172 21.45 9.35 -9.10
N LEU A 173 20.20 9.15 -8.67
CA LEU A 173 19.29 8.16 -9.24
C LEU A 173 18.61 8.62 -10.53
N ARG A 174 18.71 9.90 -10.94
CA ARG A 174 17.96 10.45 -12.09
C ARG A 174 18.35 9.83 -13.44
N HIS A 175 19.60 9.35 -13.55
CA HIS A 175 20.16 8.82 -14.79
C HIS A 175 20.64 7.36 -14.65
N ILE A 176 20.15 6.65 -13.64
CA ILE A 176 20.55 5.28 -13.37
C ILE A 176 19.69 4.29 -14.17
N SER A 177 20.33 3.35 -14.85
CA SER A 177 19.62 2.28 -15.56
C SER A 177 19.16 1.18 -14.58
N PRO A 178 18.16 0.34 -14.94
CA PRO A 178 17.70 -0.76 -14.06
C PRO A 178 18.81 -1.74 -13.65
N ARG A 179 19.80 -1.98 -14.50
CA ARG A 179 20.97 -2.84 -14.17
C ARG A 179 21.90 -2.16 -13.19
N GLN A 180 22.13 -0.87 -13.37
CA GLN A 180 22.95 -0.07 -12.44
C GLN A 180 22.24 0.05 -11.08
N MET A 181 20.91 0.19 -11.05
CA MET A 181 20.15 0.23 -9.82
C MET A 181 20.34 -1.07 -9.03
N ARG A 182 20.14 -2.24 -9.65
CA ARG A 182 20.37 -3.54 -8.98
C ARG A 182 21.79 -3.72 -8.47
N ALA A 183 22.78 -3.22 -9.23
CA ALA A 183 24.18 -3.24 -8.79
C ALA A 183 24.40 -2.36 -7.56
N LEU A 184 23.82 -1.15 -7.56
CA LEU A 184 23.90 -0.20 -6.45
C LEU A 184 23.21 -0.75 -5.20
N GLU A 185 21.99 -1.27 -5.33
CA GLU A 185 21.23 -1.91 -4.25
C GLU A 185 22.05 -3.00 -3.58
N TYR A 186 22.55 -3.93 -4.38
CA TYR A 186 23.34 -5.06 -3.86
C TYR A 186 24.64 -4.62 -3.18
N LEU A 187 25.35 -3.64 -3.75
CA LEU A 187 26.56 -3.08 -3.15
C LEU A 187 26.27 -2.29 -1.87
N ALA A 188 25.13 -1.58 -1.81
CA ALA A 188 24.71 -0.81 -0.64
C ALA A 188 24.32 -1.72 0.55
N GLU A 189 23.64 -2.85 0.29
CA GLU A 189 23.36 -3.88 1.30
C GLU A 189 24.63 -4.48 1.90
N HIS A 190 25.72 -4.55 1.10
CA HIS A 190 27.01 -5.11 1.51
C HIS A 190 28.08 -4.02 1.67
N LYS A 191 27.68 -2.82 2.09
CA LYS A 191 28.58 -1.68 2.28
C LYS A 191 29.82 -2.03 3.12
N ASN A 192 30.98 -1.59 2.67
CA ASN A 192 32.30 -1.87 3.27
C ASN A 192 32.74 -3.35 3.25
N ARG A 193 32.03 -4.22 2.49
CA ARG A 193 32.38 -5.63 2.32
C ARG A 193 32.69 -5.93 0.86
N VAL A 194 33.51 -6.94 0.62
CA VAL A 194 33.82 -7.42 -0.75
C VAL A 194 32.62 -8.17 -1.29
N VAL A 195 32.07 -7.70 -2.41
CA VAL A 195 31.07 -8.41 -3.19
C VAL A 195 31.77 -9.09 -4.37
N GLN A 196 31.69 -10.42 -4.42
CA GLN A 196 32.34 -11.20 -5.46
C GLN A 196 31.76 -10.89 -6.85
N TYR A 197 32.60 -10.93 -7.90
CA TYR A 197 32.18 -10.70 -9.29
C TYR A 197 31.00 -11.55 -9.69
N ARG A 198 31.06 -12.86 -9.44
CA ARG A 198 30.01 -13.82 -9.80
C ARG A 198 28.67 -13.50 -9.12
N THR A 199 28.73 -13.18 -7.84
CA THR A 199 27.54 -12.84 -7.05
C THR A 199 26.89 -11.56 -7.56
N LEU A 200 27.72 -10.55 -7.87
CA LEU A 200 27.24 -9.28 -8.40
C LEU A 200 26.63 -9.45 -9.81
N CYS A 201 27.25 -10.24 -10.67
CA CYS A 201 26.70 -10.58 -11.99
C CYS A 201 25.33 -11.26 -11.88
N GLN A 202 25.15 -12.19 -10.92
CA GLN A 202 23.87 -12.84 -10.67
C GLN A 202 22.82 -11.87 -10.16
N ALA A 203 23.17 -11.02 -9.19
CA ALA A 203 22.26 -10.00 -8.64
C ALA A 203 21.76 -9.02 -9.73
N ILE A 204 22.64 -8.60 -10.63
CA ILE A 204 22.31 -7.66 -11.70
C ILE A 204 21.52 -8.35 -12.83
N GLY A 205 21.89 -9.58 -13.19
CA GLY A 205 21.27 -10.32 -14.31
C GLY A 205 19.84 -10.81 -14.03
N GLY A 206 19.51 -11.07 -12.78
CA GLY A 206 18.24 -11.67 -12.41
C GLY A 206 18.10 -13.10 -12.94
N ARG A 207 16.85 -13.55 -13.15
CA ARG A 207 16.56 -14.93 -13.61
C ARG A 207 16.88 -15.20 -15.09
N GLU A 208 17.02 -14.17 -15.92
CA GLU A 208 16.94 -14.32 -17.38
C GLU A 208 18.25 -14.01 -18.15
N ALA A 209 19.25 -13.42 -17.53
CA ALA A 209 20.45 -13.03 -18.29
C ALA A 209 21.74 -13.11 -17.47
N TYR A 210 22.66 -13.94 -17.94
CA TYR A 210 24.05 -13.88 -17.48
C TYR A 210 24.69 -12.55 -17.91
N ILE A 211 25.31 -11.85 -16.96
CA ILE A 211 26.09 -10.66 -17.25
C ILE A 211 27.56 -11.03 -17.31
N SER A 212 28.21 -10.74 -18.44
CA SER A 212 29.64 -10.95 -18.60
C SER A 212 30.45 -9.96 -17.74
N ASP A 213 31.67 -10.34 -17.39
CA ASP A 213 32.60 -9.50 -16.63
C ASP A 213 32.87 -8.16 -17.32
N ALA A 214 32.89 -8.14 -18.66
CA ALA A 214 33.07 -6.93 -19.44
C ALA A 214 31.89 -5.97 -19.22
N ASN A 215 30.63 -6.47 -19.27
CA ASN A 215 29.44 -5.68 -19.02
C ASN A 215 29.38 -5.20 -17.56
N LEU A 216 29.80 -6.04 -16.60
CA LEU A 216 29.88 -5.63 -15.20
C LEU A 216 30.85 -4.45 -15.03
N LYS A 217 32.03 -4.49 -15.64
CA LYS A 217 33.01 -3.38 -15.60
C LYS A 217 32.44 -2.08 -16.13
N VAL A 218 31.64 -2.13 -17.21
CA VAL A 218 30.94 -0.96 -17.78
C VAL A 218 29.91 -0.42 -16.80
N ILE A 219 29.10 -1.29 -16.20
CA ILE A 219 28.09 -0.91 -15.20
C ILE A 219 28.77 -0.20 -14.01
N ILE A 220 29.83 -0.76 -13.46
CA ILE A 220 30.57 -0.19 -12.34
C ILE A 220 31.23 1.13 -12.73
N CYS A 221 31.79 1.24 -13.94
CA CYS A 221 32.37 2.48 -14.43
C CYS A 221 31.33 3.62 -14.46
N HIS A 222 30.15 3.35 -14.96
CA HIS A 222 29.06 4.33 -14.97
C HIS A 222 28.58 4.66 -13.57
N LEU A 223 28.39 3.67 -12.67
CA LEU A 223 28.01 3.92 -11.28
C LEU A 223 29.00 4.85 -10.57
N ARG A 224 30.29 4.65 -10.75
CA ARG A 224 31.33 5.52 -10.16
C ARG A 224 31.15 7.00 -10.50
N LYS A 225 30.64 7.31 -11.70
CA LYS A 225 30.38 8.70 -12.14
C LYS A 225 29.14 9.31 -11.50
N LEU A 226 28.24 8.49 -11.00
CA LEU A 226 26.96 8.90 -10.40
C LEU A 226 27.03 8.91 -8.88
N LEU A 227 28.11 8.39 -8.27
CA LEU A 227 28.25 8.38 -6.81
C LEU A 227 28.38 9.81 -6.28
N ARG A 228 27.78 10.03 -5.12
CA ARG A 228 27.90 11.29 -4.38
C ARG A 228 29.23 11.34 -3.60
N PRO A 229 29.72 12.54 -3.26
CA PRO A 229 30.86 12.69 -2.36
C PRO A 229 30.70 11.86 -1.08
N GLY A 230 31.79 11.28 -0.59
CA GLY A 230 31.78 10.37 0.55
C GLY A 230 31.53 8.89 0.21
N TYR A 231 31.25 8.58 -1.07
CA TYR A 231 31.08 7.19 -1.52
C TYR A 231 32.03 6.86 -2.67
N ARG A 232 32.63 5.66 -2.63
CA ARG A 232 33.51 5.17 -3.71
C ARG A 232 33.36 3.67 -3.90
N ILE A 233 33.45 3.21 -5.15
CA ILE A 233 33.54 1.79 -5.48
C ILE A 233 34.94 1.45 -5.86
N THR A 234 35.61 0.56 -5.11
CA THR A 234 36.96 0.03 -5.42
C THR A 234 36.87 -1.40 -5.93
N ALA A 235 37.81 -1.78 -6.77
CA ALA A 235 37.96 -3.17 -7.18
C ALA A 235 39.01 -3.85 -6.28
N ARG A 236 38.71 -5.07 -5.84
CA ARG A 236 39.69 -5.98 -5.25
C ARG A 236 40.06 -7.00 -6.31
N GLN A 237 41.32 -7.01 -6.67
CA GLN A 237 41.85 -7.85 -7.74
C GLN A 237 41.46 -9.30 -7.53
N ASN A 238 40.88 -9.95 -8.58
CA ASN A 238 40.41 -11.32 -8.62
C ASN A 238 39.31 -11.68 -7.61
N LEU A 239 38.74 -10.74 -6.85
CA LEU A 239 37.73 -10.98 -5.85
C LEU A 239 36.39 -10.33 -6.19
N GLY A 240 36.37 -9.01 -6.41
CA GLY A 240 35.10 -8.31 -6.62
C GLY A 240 35.19 -6.80 -6.41
N TYR A 241 34.07 -6.22 -6.00
CA TYR A 241 33.94 -4.79 -5.75
C TYR A 241 33.54 -4.50 -4.30
N ILE A 242 33.91 -3.33 -3.80
CA ILE A 242 33.52 -2.82 -2.49
C ILE A 242 32.95 -1.41 -2.68
N LEU A 243 31.77 -1.16 -2.16
CA LEU A 243 31.24 0.18 -1.96
C LEU A 243 31.69 0.68 -0.59
N HIS A 244 32.53 1.68 -0.56
CA HIS A 244 32.96 2.36 0.66
C HIS A 244 32.04 3.55 0.93
N ALA A 245 31.67 3.75 2.19
CA ALA A 245 31.22 5.03 2.71
C ALA A 245 32.37 5.60 3.54
N GLU A 246 32.76 6.82 3.28
CA GLU A 246 33.64 7.55 4.17
C GLU A 246 32.80 7.89 5.40
N GLU A 247 33.17 7.35 6.56
CA GLU A 247 32.58 7.77 7.83
C GLU A 247 32.93 9.24 7.98
N GLY A 248 31.90 10.11 8.03
CA GLY A 248 32.10 11.54 8.20
C GLY A 248 32.92 11.81 9.46
N ILE A 249 33.89 12.68 9.31
CA ILE A 249 34.65 13.31 10.40
C ILE A 249 33.70 14.11 11.28
#